data_7b257a5f30acf6fb4e5111f91229ef0d
#
_entry.id   7b257a5f30acf6fb4e5111f91229ef0d
#
_cell.length_a   1.000
_cell.length_b   1.000
_cell.length_c   1.000
_cell.angle_alpha   90.00
_cell.angle_beta   90.00
_cell.angle_gamma   90.00
#
_symmetry.space_group_name_H-M   'P 1'
#
loop_
_entity.id
_entity.type
_entity.pdbx_description
1 polymer ?
#
loop_
_entity_poly.entity_id
_entity_poly.type
_entity_poly.pdbx_seq_one_letter_code
_entity_poly.pdbx_strand_id
1 'polypeptide(L)'
;MQPRRSRTGVIAASLAVMCVLTGCAQTGKQLTISAGESPLTDAVALPGDPETRIQKAIDALPALISEAMDASGVPGLAVAVVHGDEIRYAEGFGVREIGTDEAVTPETVFQIASVSKPLSATAVAAVIGDGELAWDAPIREYLPEFAFSDAAVTERATIADAFSHRTGLATGAGDDLEDLGFDRETILQQLRWQPLDDFRASYHYSNFGLTVGAEAVAASQGQAWEDLVAARVFDPLGMTSTSARHDHFLQQENRAVLHAQQDGEFVAAFDRDPDAEAPAGGVSSTVLDLGNWVRMLLAEGNFEGTQIVDREALVAAMSPQVIAGHPSSTRERAGFYGYGFNAGTTITGRTTVSHSGGFLLGAATNVELMPDLDLGIITLTNAAPVGVPEAVNATFFDLVQYGEPVRDWFAAYSGLFSGMAAPVGDLVDASPPNNPEAAPAAEALVGTYTSHYFGQLEVVESGGTLVARLGPAGQTELLLEPWDGVTFAYAPRSENAPWGSRASATFTLGGDGVASSLRLASFDEMGLGTFVRL
;
A
#
# COMPACT_ATOMS: atom_id res chain seq x y z
N MET A 1 -36.78 -53.60 46.54
CA MET A 1 -35.76 -54.16 47.46
C MET A 1 -34.58 -53.20 47.50
N GLN A 2 -34.53 -52.42 48.58
CA GLN A 2 -33.32 -51.65 48.94
C GLN A 2 -32.29 -52.59 49.60
N PRO A 3 -30.98 -52.26 49.62
CA PRO A 3 -30.61 -51.54 50.85
C PRO A 3 -29.66 -50.36 50.64
N ARG A 4 -29.79 -49.46 51.63
CA ARG A 4 -28.94 -48.34 52.02
C ARG A 4 -27.55 -48.81 52.42
N ARG A 5 -26.53 -47.97 52.24
CA ARG A 5 -25.34 -47.68 53.10
C ARG A 5 -24.46 -46.69 52.38
N SER A 6 -23.75 -45.80 52.96
CA SER A 6 -23.63 -45.09 54.20
C SER A 6 -22.65 -43.93 53.93
N ARG A 7 -22.95 -42.76 54.44
CA ARG A 7 -22.05 -41.61 54.42
C ARG A 7 -20.80 -41.90 55.29
N THR A 8 -19.62 -41.66 54.71
CA THR A 8 -18.42 -41.42 55.51
C THR A 8 -17.79 -40.16 55.02
N GLY A 9 -17.84 -39.12 55.83
CA GLY A 9 -17.12 -37.86 55.58
C GLY A 9 -15.62 -38.05 55.80
N VAL A 10 -14.84 -37.51 54.86
CA VAL A 10 -13.42 -37.32 55.07
C VAL A 10 -13.20 -35.82 55.18
N ILE A 11 -12.82 -35.42 56.36
CA ILE A 11 -12.28 -34.10 56.70
C ILE A 11 -10.90 -34.02 56.05
N ALA A 12 -10.75 -33.18 55.06
CA ALA A 12 -9.45 -32.84 54.50
C ALA A 12 -8.87 -31.67 55.34
N ALA A 13 -7.90 -32.01 56.17
CA ALA A 13 -7.08 -31.03 56.90
C ALA A 13 -6.18 -30.30 55.90
N SER A 14 -6.33 -28.99 55.81
CA SER A 14 -5.43 -28.11 55.08
C SER A 14 -4.11 -28.01 55.85
N LEU A 15 -3.05 -28.68 55.40
CA LEU A 15 -1.68 -28.42 55.82
C LEU A 15 -1.15 -27.21 55.03
N ALA A 16 -1.08 -26.06 55.68
CA ALA A 16 -0.29 -24.94 55.23
C ALA A 16 1.20 -25.30 55.40
N VAL A 17 1.87 -25.63 54.31
CA VAL A 17 3.33 -25.73 54.31
C VAL A 17 3.89 -24.33 54.15
N MET A 18 4.30 -23.77 55.27
CA MET A 18 5.06 -22.53 55.35
C MET A 18 6.52 -22.87 55.03
N CYS A 19 6.94 -22.76 53.77
CA CYS A 19 8.34 -22.80 53.39
C CYS A 19 9.00 -21.50 53.80
N VAL A 20 9.69 -21.55 54.93
CA VAL A 20 10.69 -20.55 55.33
C VAL A 20 11.90 -20.76 54.41
N LEU A 21 12.01 -19.96 53.39
CA LEU A 21 13.25 -19.81 52.61
C LEU A 21 14.17 -18.86 53.36
N THR A 22 14.99 -19.43 54.21
CA THR A 22 16.18 -18.74 54.73
C THR A 22 17.21 -18.59 53.63
N GLY A 23 17.68 -17.40 53.48
CA GLY A 23 18.55 -16.79 52.52
C GLY A 23 19.68 -17.62 51.94
N CYS A 24 19.76 -17.52 50.62
CA CYS A 24 21.02 -17.30 49.93
C CYS A 24 20.83 -16.02 49.12
N ALA A 25 21.36 -14.93 49.62
CA ALA A 25 21.56 -13.73 48.84
C ALA A 25 22.67 -14.04 47.83
N GLN A 26 22.29 -14.70 46.72
CA GLN A 26 23.03 -14.57 45.50
C GLN A 26 22.55 -13.26 44.91
N THR A 27 23.46 -12.30 44.79
CA THR A 27 23.33 -11.10 43.99
C THR A 27 23.11 -11.53 42.53
N GLY A 28 21.89 -11.92 42.23
CA GLY A 28 21.44 -12.04 40.85
C GLY A 28 21.49 -10.62 40.29
N LYS A 29 22.40 -10.35 39.38
CA LYS A 29 22.29 -9.20 38.49
C LYS A 29 20.91 -9.33 37.84
N GLN A 30 20.00 -8.48 38.25
CA GLN A 30 18.73 -8.31 37.55
C GLN A 30 19.14 -7.79 36.18
N LEU A 31 19.00 -8.62 35.16
CA LEU A 31 19.15 -8.17 33.79
C LEU A 31 18.03 -7.13 33.56
N THR A 32 18.38 -5.87 33.71
CA THR A 32 17.55 -4.77 33.27
C THR A 32 17.76 -4.72 31.76
N ILE A 33 16.84 -5.29 30.99
CA ILE A 33 16.77 -5.05 29.54
C ILE A 33 16.30 -3.60 29.43
N SER A 34 17.25 -2.68 29.16
CA SER A 34 16.88 -1.33 28.76
C SER A 34 16.21 -1.42 27.40
N ALA A 35 15.12 -0.69 27.22
CA ALA A 35 14.54 -0.50 25.91
C ALA A 35 15.63 0.08 24.99
N GLY A 36 16.08 -0.68 23.99
CA GLY A 36 17.14 -0.30 23.08
C GLY A 36 18.28 -1.31 22.88
N GLU A 37 18.51 -2.22 23.83
CA GLU A 37 19.49 -3.29 23.66
C GLU A 37 18.79 -4.64 23.77
N SER A 38 18.40 -5.23 22.65
CA SER A 38 17.99 -6.62 22.62
C SER A 38 19.25 -7.49 22.65
N PRO A 39 19.47 -8.32 23.68
CA PRO A 39 20.60 -9.24 23.70
C PRO A 39 20.51 -10.36 22.64
N LEU A 40 19.46 -10.36 21.84
CA LEU A 40 19.20 -11.31 20.76
C LEU A 40 19.46 -10.74 19.36
N THR A 41 19.94 -9.51 19.26
CA THR A 41 20.19 -8.82 17.98
C THR A 41 21.67 -8.58 17.70
N ASP A 42 22.54 -9.50 18.12
CA ASP A 42 23.88 -9.53 17.54
C ASP A 42 23.75 -9.99 16.08
N ALA A 43 23.39 -9.05 15.21
CA ALA A 43 23.47 -9.27 13.78
C ALA A 43 24.89 -9.77 13.47
N VAL A 44 25.00 -10.75 12.59
CA VAL A 44 26.30 -11.27 12.17
C VAL A 44 27.14 -10.10 11.66
N ALA A 45 28.32 -9.90 12.25
CA ALA A 45 29.22 -8.83 11.85
C ALA A 45 29.57 -8.95 10.37
N LEU A 46 29.59 -7.82 9.68
CA LEU A 46 30.06 -7.80 8.29
C LEU A 46 31.53 -8.25 8.23
N PRO A 47 31.91 -9.15 7.31
CA PRO A 47 33.31 -9.55 7.16
C PRO A 47 34.11 -8.38 6.58
N GLY A 48 35.19 -7.98 7.28
CA GLY A 48 36.05 -6.85 6.88
C GLY A 48 35.51 -5.50 7.37
N ASP A 49 36.00 -4.42 6.75
CA ASP A 49 35.58 -3.06 7.06
C ASP A 49 34.23 -2.75 6.41
N PRO A 50 33.18 -2.40 7.21
CA PRO A 50 31.85 -2.08 6.70
C PRO A 50 31.85 -0.94 5.67
N GLU A 51 32.60 0.14 5.93
CA GLU A 51 32.68 1.30 5.02
C GLU A 51 33.19 0.90 3.63
N THR A 52 34.24 0.07 3.60
CA THR A 52 34.77 -0.46 2.34
C THR A 52 33.74 -1.30 1.57
N ARG A 53 32.86 -2.04 2.28
CA ARG A 53 31.81 -2.85 1.64
C ARG A 53 30.69 -2.00 1.09
N ILE A 54 30.25 -1.00 1.84
CA ILE A 54 29.23 -0.04 1.42
C ILE A 54 29.74 0.68 0.16
N GLN A 55 30.98 1.17 0.16
CA GLN A 55 31.54 1.85 -1.00
C GLN A 55 31.62 0.93 -2.24
N LYS A 56 32.03 -0.33 -2.07
CA LYS A 56 32.03 -1.31 -3.18
C LYS A 56 30.63 -1.60 -3.71
N ALA A 57 29.64 -1.66 -2.86
CA ALA A 57 28.26 -1.85 -3.28
C ALA A 57 27.74 -0.62 -4.05
N ILE A 58 28.08 0.60 -3.60
CA ILE A 58 27.79 1.85 -4.33
C ILE A 58 28.48 1.84 -5.71
N ASP A 59 29.76 1.50 -5.77
CA ASP A 59 30.53 1.46 -7.03
C ASP A 59 29.95 0.44 -8.03
N ALA A 60 29.21 -0.56 -7.57
CA ALA A 60 28.57 -1.57 -8.42
C ALA A 60 27.21 -1.14 -8.96
N LEU A 61 26.53 -0.13 -8.36
CA LEU A 61 25.17 0.29 -8.71
C LEU A 61 24.98 0.64 -10.19
N PRO A 62 25.87 1.42 -10.86
CA PRO A 62 25.64 1.77 -12.26
C PRO A 62 25.52 0.55 -13.18
N ALA A 63 26.38 -0.45 -12.99
CA ALA A 63 26.36 -1.67 -13.79
C ALA A 63 25.13 -2.53 -13.48
N LEU A 64 24.78 -2.68 -12.18
CA LEU A 64 23.60 -3.40 -11.71
C LEU A 64 22.31 -2.80 -12.28
N ILE A 65 22.18 -1.47 -12.24
CA ILE A 65 21.00 -0.76 -12.73
C ILE A 65 20.88 -0.88 -14.25
N SER A 66 22.00 -0.71 -14.98
CA SER A 66 22.01 -0.88 -16.44
C SER A 66 21.56 -2.28 -16.84
N GLU A 67 22.06 -3.32 -16.16
CA GLU A 67 21.65 -4.72 -16.41
C GLU A 67 20.16 -4.94 -16.11
N ALA A 68 19.65 -4.39 -15.01
CA ALA A 68 18.23 -4.51 -14.63
C ALA A 68 17.31 -3.78 -15.63
N MET A 69 17.69 -2.58 -16.08
CA MET A 69 16.95 -1.82 -17.09
C MET A 69 16.98 -2.51 -18.46
N ASP A 70 18.13 -3.00 -18.89
CA ASP A 70 18.25 -3.75 -20.16
C ASP A 70 17.40 -5.02 -20.17
N ALA A 71 17.35 -5.72 -19.03
CA ALA A 71 16.56 -6.96 -18.90
C ALA A 71 15.06 -6.70 -18.81
N SER A 72 14.62 -5.58 -18.24
CA SER A 72 13.23 -5.26 -17.97
C SER A 72 12.57 -4.34 -19.02
N GLY A 73 13.36 -3.52 -19.72
CA GLY A 73 12.89 -2.46 -20.59
C GLY A 73 12.37 -1.21 -19.87
N VAL A 74 12.57 -1.08 -18.54
CA VAL A 74 12.19 0.11 -17.75
C VAL A 74 12.84 1.36 -18.34
N PRO A 75 12.06 2.41 -18.72
CA PRO A 75 12.61 3.53 -19.49
C PRO A 75 13.45 4.50 -18.66
N GLY A 76 13.12 4.69 -17.39
CA GLY A 76 13.80 5.64 -16.52
C GLY A 76 13.84 5.20 -15.06
N LEU A 77 14.96 5.48 -14.40
CA LEU A 77 15.21 5.14 -13.00
C LEU A 77 16.04 6.22 -12.33
N ALA A 78 15.71 6.56 -11.08
CA ALA A 78 16.59 7.33 -10.20
C ALA A 78 16.86 6.53 -8.92
N VAL A 79 18.09 6.64 -8.41
CA VAL A 79 18.53 5.95 -7.19
C VAL A 79 19.28 6.89 -6.27
N ALA A 80 19.11 6.74 -4.95
CA ALA A 80 19.98 7.36 -3.95
C ALA A 80 20.33 6.36 -2.86
N VAL A 81 21.56 6.48 -2.33
CA VAL A 81 22.05 5.75 -1.15
C VAL A 81 22.38 6.75 -0.06
N VAL A 82 21.81 6.51 1.11
CA VAL A 82 22.05 7.28 2.34
C VAL A 82 22.86 6.41 3.31
N HIS A 83 23.95 6.96 3.84
CA HIS A 83 24.73 6.32 4.90
C HIS A 83 25.07 7.32 5.98
N GLY A 84 24.62 7.05 7.20
CA GLY A 84 24.66 8.00 8.30
C GLY A 84 23.83 9.24 7.96
N ASP A 85 24.45 10.41 8.11
CA ASP A 85 23.79 11.71 7.83
C ASP A 85 24.14 12.28 6.43
N GLU A 86 24.45 11.42 5.45
CA GLU A 86 24.86 11.86 4.10
C GLU A 86 24.18 11.06 3.00
N ILE A 87 23.78 11.74 1.93
CA ILE A 87 23.46 11.10 0.64
C ILE A 87 24.81 10.82 -0.04
N ARG A 88 25.26 9.56 0.02
CA ARG A 88 26.58 9.12 -0.48
C ARG A 88 26.59 8.92 -2.00
N TYR A 89 25.43 8.71 -2.58
CA TYR A 89 25.27 8.49 -4.00
C TYR A 89 23.86 8.91 -4.43
N ALA A 90 23.77 9.57 -5.59
CA ALA A 90 22.49 9.83 -6.25
C ALA A 90 22.73 9.93 -7.75
N GLU A 91 21.99 9.17 -8.56
CA GLU A 91 22.11 9.16 -10.03
C GLU A 91 20.78 8.83 -10.71
N GLY A 92 20.56 9.39 -11.90
CA GLY A 92 19.45 9.08 -12.78
C GLY A 92 19.92 8.31 -14.02
N PHE A 93 19.08 7.40 -14.51
CA PHE A 93 19.34 6.53 -15.64
C PHE A 93 18.16 6.55 -16.61
N GLY A 94 18.44 6.48 -17.92
CA GLY A 94 17.41 6.43 -18.94
C GLY A 94 16.68 7.77 -19.15
N VAL A 95 15.42 7.70 -19.54
CA VAL A 95 14.62 8.85 -19.99
C VAL A 95 13.34 9.04 -19.18
N ARG A 96 12.90 10.30 -19.07
CA ARG A 96 11.65 10.67 -18.40
C ARG A 96 10.42 10.23 -19.20
N GLU A 97 10.55 10.15 -20.53
CA GLU A 97 9.49 9.72 -21.44
C GLU A 97 10.09 8.98 -22.62
N ILE A 98 9.56 7.81 -22.97
CA ILE A 98 9.95 7.03 -24.14
C ILE A 98 9.75 7.87 -25.42
N GLY A 99 10.76 7.84 -26.28
CA GLY A 99 10.74 8.57 -27.55
C GLY A 99 11.25 10.01 -27.46
N THR A 100 11.73 10.42 -26.30
CA THR A 100 12.41 11.71 -26.09
C THR A 100 13.86 11.51 -25.66
N ASP A 101 14.67 12.59 -25.71
CA ASP A 101 16.04 12.61 -25.19
C ASP A 101 16.11 13.22 -23.77
N GLU A 102 14.98 13.36 -23.08
CA GLU A 102 14.87 13.98 -21.77
C GLU A 102 15.36 13.00 -20.69
N ALA A 103 16.60 13.18 -20.23
CA ALA A 103 17.22 12.28 -19.27
C ALA A 103 16.56 12.36 -17.88
N VAL A 104 16.50 11.23 -17.19
CA VAL A 104 16.25 11.18 -15.74
C VAL A 104 17.51 11.69 -15.02
N THR A 105 17.31 12.53 -14.01
CA THR A 105 18.35 13.04 -13.11
C THR A 105 17.95 12.80 -11.65
N PRO A 106 18.84 12.98 -10.67
CA PRO A 106 18.47 12.88 -9.24
C PRO A 106 17.37 13.87 -8.82
N GLU A 107 17.21 14.99 -9.54
CA GLU A 107 16.20 16.02 -9.33
C GLU A 107 14.88 15.73 -10.06
N THR A 108 14.80 14.63 -10.83
CA THR A 108 13.55 14.25 -11.49
C THR A 108 12.49 13.86 -10.47
N VAL A 109 11.29 14.47 -10.59
CA VAL A 109 10.16 14.19 -9.72
C VAL A 109 9.38 13.00 -10.24
N PHE A 110 9.18 12.00 -9.40
CA PHE A 110 8.39 10.80 -9.68
C PHE A 110 7.14 10.78 -8.81
N GLN A 111 6.04 10.22 -9.29
CA GLN A 111 4.99 9.72 -8.40
C GLN A 111 5.54 8.51 -7.65
N ILE A 112 5.46 8.53 -6.32
CA ILE A 112 6.08 7.48 -5.49
C ILE A 112 5.09 6.43 -5.00
N ALA A 113 3.83 6.54 -5.41
CA ALA A 113 2.77 5.60 -5.07
C ALA A 113 2.77 5.29 -3.55
N SER A 114 2.69 4.02 -3.18
CA SER A 114 2.56 3.62 -1.77
C SER A 114 3.77 3.93 -0.87
N VAL A 115 4.89 4.44 -1.38
CA VAL A 115 5.92 5.05 -0.53
C VAL A 115 5.39 6.33 0.15
N SER A 116 4.22 6.83 -0.26
CA SER A 116 3.45 7.86 0.47
C SER A 116 3.05 7.41 1.89
N LYS A 117 2.75 6.12 2.10
CA LYS A 117 2.28 5.59 3.41
C LYS A 117 3.28 5.78 4.55
N PRO A 118 4.57 5.45 4.39
CA PRO A 118 5.56 5.74 5.43
C PRO A 118 5.78 7.24 5.64
N LEU A 119 5.69 8.09 4.61
CA LEU A 119 5.72 9.55 4.79
C LEU A 119 4.51 10.03 5.60
N SER A 120 3.34 9.49 5.33
CA SER A 120 2.12 9.75 6.09
C SER A 120 2.24 9.32 7.55
N ALA A 121 2.78 8.13 7.79
CA ALA A 121 3.04 7.64 9.14
C ALA A 121 4.05 8.52 9.89
N THR A 122 5.04 9.05 9.17
CA THR A 122 6.00 10.03 9.72
C THR A 122 5.30 11.32 10.17
N ALA A 123 4.38 11.85 9.36
CA ALA A 123 3.61 13.05 9.70
C ALA A 123 2.69 12.80 10.92
N VAL A 124 2.03 11.64 10.97
CA VAL A 124 1.22 11.22 12.11
C VAL A 124 2.06 11.07 13.37
N ALA A 125 3.25 10.44 13.27
CA ALA A 125 4.18 10.31 14.39
C ALA A 125 4.66 11.69 14.90
N ALA A 126 4.83 12.68 14.01
CA ALA A 126 5.16 14.05 14.42
C ALA A 126 4.03 14.71 15.24
N VAL A 127 2.76 14.56 14.80
CA VAL A 127 1.60 15.05 15.56
C VAL A 127 1.45 14.34 16.91
N ILE A 128 1.66 13.03 16.96
CA ILE A 128 1.59 12.25 18.20
C ILE A 128 2.71 12.68 19.16
N GLY A 129 3.90 12.96 18.65
CA GLY A 129 5.03 13.46 19.44
C GLY A 129 4.76 14.79 20.15
N ASP A 130 3.88 15.64 19.61
CA ASP A 130 3.43 16.88 20.26
C ASP A 130 2.53 16.61 21.48
N GLY A 131 2.08 15.36 21.70
CA GLY A 131 1.25 14.95 22.84
C GLY A 131 -0.23 15.31 22.74
N GLU A 132 -0.69 15.75 21.57
CA GLU A 132 -2.08 16.14 21.33
C GLU A 132 -2.96 14.98 20.85
N LEU A 133 -2.33 13.89 20.41
CA LEU A 133 -2.95 12.71 19.81
C LEU A 133 -2.19 11.45 20.23
N ALA A 134 -2.80 10.28 20.07
CA ALA A 134 -2.14 8.98 20.27
C ALA A 134 -2.49 8.02 19.13
N TRP A 135 -1.64 7.03 18.87
CA TRP A 135 -1.92 6.00 17.87
C TRP A 135 -3.25 5.26 18.12
N ASP A 136 -3.61 5.04 19.38
CA ASP A 136 -4.85 4.37 19.78
C ASP A 136 -6.07 5.30 19.90
N ALA A 137 -5.97 6.56 19.45
CA ALA A 137 -7.10 7.49 19.40
C ALA A 137 -8.18 6.98 18.43
N PRO A 138 -9.46 6.95 18.85
CA PRO A 138 -10.56 6.52 17.99
C PRO A 138 -10.77 7.48 16.81
N ILE A 139 -10.87 6.94 15.59
CA ILE A 139 -11.14 7.72 14.37
C ILE A 139 -12.45 8.52 14.52
N ARG A 140 -13.46 7.92 15.15
CA ARG A 140 -14.80 8.49 15.37
C ARG A 140 -14.79 9.82 16.12
N GLU A 141 -13.80 10.07 16.98
CA GLU A 141 -13.69 11.33 17.73
C GLU A 141 -13.39 12.52 16.81
N TYR A 142 -12.71 12.29 15.70
CA TYR A 142 -12.27 13.33 14.76
C TYR A 142 -13.09 13.36 13.47
N LEU A 143 -13.67 12.21 13.09
CA LEU A 143 -14.54 12.06 11.92
C LEU A 143 -15.92 11.53 12.36
N PRO A 144 -16.78 12.34 13.00
CA PRO A 144 -18.04 11.89 13.59
C PRO A 144 -19.07 11.37 12.58
N GLU A 145 -18.98 11.77 11.31
CA GLU A 145 -19.86 11.31 10.23
C GLU A 145 -19.36 10.04 9.51
N PHE A 146 -18.11 9.66 9.75
CA PHE A 146 -17.53 8.45 9.18
C PHE A 146 -18.09 7.20 9.85
N ALA A 147 -18.34 6.14 9.09
CA ALA A 147 -18.76 4.84 9.60
C ALA A 147 -18.23 3.69 8.74
N PHE A 148 -17.86 2.61 9.38
CA PHE A 148 -17.77 1.28 8.77
C PHE A 148 -19.17 0.62 8.73
N SER A 149 -19.31 -0.49 7.99
CA SER A 149 -20.57 -1.26 7.94
C SER A 149 -20.96 -1.88 9.30
N ASP A 150 -20.01 -2.08 10.20
CA ASP A 150 -20.24 -2.54 11.58
C ASP A 150 -20.12 -1.37 12.56
N ALA A 151 -21.18 -1.14 13.35
CA ALA A 151 -21.23 -0.05 14.32
C ALA A 151 -20.19 -0.22 15.45
N ALA A 152 -19.89 -1.46 15.87
CA ALA A 152 -18.92 -1.69 16.93
C ALA A 152 -17.47 -1.49 16.43
N VAL A 153 -17.20 -1.73 15.15
CA VAL A 153 -15.92 -1.37 14.52
C VAL A 153 -15.81 0.14 14.40
N THR A 154 -16.88 0.82 13.93
CA THR A 154 -16.94 2.28 13.83
C THR A 154 -16.56 2.97 15.14
N GLU A 155 -17.11 2.51 16.27
CA GLU A 155 -16.85 3.10 17.59
C GLU A 155 -15.43 2.81 18.13
N ARG A 156 -14.75 1.76 17.65
CA ARG A 156 -13.51 1.27 18.27
C ARG A 156 -12.28 1.34 17.37
N ALA A 157 -12.48 1.55 16.07
CA ALA A 157 -11.35 1.65 15.13
C ALA A 157 -10.51 2.88 15.47
N THR A 158 -9.20 2.67 15.51
CA THR A 158 -8.21 3.69 15.90
C THR A 158 -7.33 4.06 14.70
N ILE A 159 -6.59 5.16 14.82
CA ILE A 159 -5.56 5.56 13.87
C ILE A 159 -4.56 4.40 13.66
N ALA A 160 -4.14 3.73 14.75
CA ALA A 160 -3.27 2.55 14.67
C ALA A 160 -3.88 1.40 13.86
N ASP A 161 -5.19 1.14 13.98
CA ASP A 161 -5.85 0.09 13.22
C ASP A 161 -5.88 0.42 11.72
N ALA A 162 -6.08 1.69 11.36
CA ALA A 162 -6.04 2.20 9.99
C ALA A 162 -4.63 2.07 9.39
N PHE A 163 -3.61 2.58 10.07
CA PHE A 163 -2.22 2.57 9.60
C PHE A 163 -1.56 1.19 9.62
N SER A 164 -2.11 0.22 10.34
CA SER A 164 -1.65 -1.18 10.33
C SER A 164 -2.56 -2.12 9.53
N HIS A 165 -3.51 -1.59 8.75
CA HIS A 165 -4.39 -2.36 7.87
C HIS A 165 -5.16 -3.50 8.55
N ARG A 166 -5.65 -3.26 9.79
CA ARG A 166 -6.38 -4.25 10.58
C ARG A 166 -7.80 -3.81 10.98
N THR A 167 -8.38 -2.87 10.19
CA THR A 167 -9.77 -2.41 10.39
C THR A 167 -10.82 -3.45 9.99
N GLY A 168 -10.43 -4.45 9.20
CA GLY A 168 -11.32 -5.43 8.58
C GLY A 168 -11.83 -5.03 7.18
N LEU A 169 -11.52 -3.82 6.68
CA LEU A 169 -11.77 -3.48 5.26
C LEU A 169 -10.99 -4.44 4.37
N ALA A 170 -11.62 -4.91 3.30
CA ALA A 170 -10.95 -5.74 2.31
C ALA A 170 -9.82 -4.98 1.60
N THR A 171 -8.86 -5.72 1.05
CA THR A 171 -7.86 -5.15 0.13
C THR A 171 -8.57 -4.50 -1.04
N GLY A 172 -8.17 -3.27 -1.39
CA GLY A 172 -8.76 -2.51 -2.49
C GLY A 172 -10.14 -1.88 -2.19
N ALA A 173 -10.62 -1.91 -0.93
CA ALA A 173 -11.88 -1.25 -0.58
C ALA A 173 -11.81 0.25 -0.86
N GLY A 174 -12.62 0.74 -1.80
CA GLY A 174 -12.67 2.13 -2.27
C GLY A 174 -11.90 2.41 -3.56
N ASP A 175 -10.94 1.56 -3.95
CA ASP A 175 -10.08 1.77 -5.12
C ASP A 175 -10.90 1.80 -6.43
N ASP A 176 -11.98 1.04 -6.51
CA ASP A 176 -12.94 1.04 -7.62
C ASP A 176 -13.73 2.35 -7.76
N LEU A 177 -14.01 3.04 -6.65
CA LEU A 177 -14.61 4.38 -6.68
C LEU A 177 -13.60 5.43 -7.13
N GLU A 178 -12.34 5.31 -6.75
CA GLU A 178 -11.27 6.17 -7.24
C GLU A 178 -11.07 6.01 -8.75
N ASP A 179 -11.03 4.78 -9.27
CA ASP A 179 -10.97 4.49 -10.70
C ASP A 179 -12.14 5.13 -11.48
N LEU A 180 -13.30 5.29 -10.83
CA LEU A 180 -14.46 5.99 -11.38
C LEU A 180 -14.37 7.52 -11.25
N GLY A 181 -13.36 8.06 -10.56
CA GLY A 181 -13.12 9.49 -10.38
C GLY A 181 -13.92 10.15 -9.27
N PHE A 182 -14.37 9.39 -8.24
CA PHE A 182 -14.95 9.98 -7.05
C PHE A 182 -13.89 10.65 -6.18
N ASP A 183 -14.29 11.72 -5.50
CA ASP A 183 -13.41 12.41 -4.56
C ASP A 183 -13.25 11.64 -3.24
N ARG A 184 -12.22 11.98 -2.47
CA ARG A 184 -11.87 11.37 -1.18
C ARG A 184 -13.05 11.37 -0.21
N GLU A 185 -13.76 12.48 -0.06
CA GLU A 185 -14.87 12.60 0.87
C GLU A 185 -15.97 11.61 0.53
N THR A 186 -16.37 11.53 -0.74
CA THR A 186 -17.36 10.57 -1.23
C THR A 186 -16.91 9.14 -0.98
N ILE A 187 -15.66 8.78 -1.34
CA ILE A 187 -15.13 7.42 -1.15
C ILE A 187 -15.17 7.03 0.32
N LEU A 188 -14.67 7.88 1.23
CA LEU A 188 -14.69 7.60 2.67
C LEU A 188 -16.12 7.42 3.21
N GLN A 189 -17.10 8.20 2.71
CA GLN A 189 -18.49 8.02 3.07
C GLN A 189 -19.07 6.69 2.58
N GLN A 190 -18.62 6.18 1.44
CA GLN A 190 -19.08 4.93 0.86
C GLN A 190 -18.49 3.68 1.50
N LEU A 191 -17.37 3.78 2.23
CA LEU A 191 -16.79 2.64 2.96
C LEU A 191 -17.78 1.98 3.94
N ARG A 192 -18.84 2.68 4.35
CA ARG A 192 -19.92 2.12 5.17
C ARG A 192 -20.69 0.96 4.52
N TRP A 193 -20.59 0.80 3.23
CA TRP A 193 -21.24 -0.28 2.48
C TRP A 193 -20.31 -1.48 2.23
N GLN A 194 -19.00 -1.32 2.48
CA GLN A 194 -18.02 -2.38 2.30
C GLN A 194 -18.19 -3.46 3.38
N PRO A 195 -18.24 -4.75 3.01
CA PRO A 195 -18.20 -5.81 3.99
C PRO A 195 -16.88 -5.78 4.76
N LEU A 196 -16.93 -6.18 6.04
CA LEU A 196 -15.75 -6.26 6.88
C LEU A 196 -15.39 -7.72 7.15
N ASP A 197 -14.09 -8.01 7.18
CA ASP A 197 -13.52 -9.19 7.78
C ASP A 197 -13.24 -8.96 9.28
N ASP A 198 -12.66 -9.94 9.96
CA ASP A 198 -12.43 -9.93 11.41
C ASP A 198 -11.56 -8.74 11.86
N PHE A 199 -12.17 -7.81 12.57
CA PHE A 199 -11.52 -6.61 13.11
C PHE A 199 -10.34 -6.96 14.02
N ARG A 200 -9.16 -6.39 13.74
CA ARG A 200 -7.88 -6.61 14.43
C ARG A 200 -7.31 -8.02 14.36
N ALA A 201 -7.98 -8.96 13.70
CA ALA A 201 -7.53 -10.35 13.56
C ALA A 201 -7.00 -10.66 12.16
N SER A 202 -7.42 -9.90 11.15
CA SER A 202 -6.96 -9.99 9.77
C SER A 202 -6.12 -8.78 9.36
N TYR A 203 -5.23 -8.98 8.41
CA TYR A 203 -4.48 -7.94 7.70
C TYR A 203 -4.99 -7.86 6.27
N HIS A 204 -5.50 -6.71 5.88
CA HIS A 204 -5.92 -6.41 4.52
C HIS A 204 -5.39 -5.04 4.11
N TYR A 205 -4.41 -5.02 3.24
CA TYR A 205 -3.84 -3.77 2.74
C TYR A 205 -4.91 -2.94 2.03
N SER A 206 -5.19 -1.74 2.54
CA SER A 206 -6.25 -0.87 2.03
C SER A 206 -5.77 0.59 1.98
N ASN A 207 -5.80 1.20 0.79
CA ASN A 207 -5.45 2.60 0.59
C ASN A 207 -6.40 3.51 1.37
N PHE A 208 -7.70 3.34 1.17
CA PHE A 208 -8.70 4.17 1.86
C PHE A 208 -8.85 3.81 3.35
N GLY A 209 -8.47 2.59 3.76
CA GLY A 209 -8.36 2.24 5.17
C GLY A 209 -7.30 3.08 5.89
N LEU A 210 -6.13 3.31 5.27
CA LEU A 210 -5.09 4.19 5.80
C LEU A 210 -5.52 5.66 5.67
N THR A 211 -6.09 6.04 4.52
CA THR A 211 -6.53 7.41 4.25
C THR A 211 -7.51 7.93 5.29
N VAL A 212 -8.46 7.10 5.76
CA VAL A 212 -9.39 7.53 6.83
C VAL A 212 -8.66 7.82 8.15
N GLY A 213 -7.60 7.06 8.47
CA GLY A 213 -6.76 7.33 9.63
C GLY A 213 -6.01 8.66 9.51
N ALA A 214 -5.46 8.94 8.34
CA ALA A 214 -4.77 10.19 8.03
C ALA A 214 -5.72 11.39 8.07
N GLU A 215 -6.92 11.28 7.50
CA GLU A 215 -7.95 12.32 7.57
C GLU A 215 -8.42 12.59 9.02
N ALA A 216 -8.48 11.57 9.87
CA ALA A 216 -8.77 11.77 11.29
C ALA A 216 -7.70 12.62 11.98
N VAL A 217 -6.42 12.41 11.64
CA VAL A 217 -5.30 13.22 12.15
C VAL A 217 -5.37 14.64 11.59
N ALA A 218 -5.61 14.82 10.29
CA ALA A 218 -5.77 16.13 9.66
C ALA A 218 -6.93 16.93 10.31
N ALA A 219 -8.07 16.28 10.53
CA ALA A 219 -9.22 16.87 11.21
C ALA A 219 -8.90 17.27 12.66
N SER A 220 -8.11 16.47 13.40
CA SER A 220 -7.67 16.84 14.75
C SER A 220 -6.84 18.13 14.78
N GLN A 221 -6.13 18.40 13.68
CA GLN A 221 -5.29 19.59 13.52
C GLN A 221 -6.02 20.75 12.80
N GLY A 222 -7.26 20.54 12.35
CA GLY A 222 -8.08 21.55 11.68
C GLY A 222 -7.52 22.02 10.34
N GLN A 223 -6.81 21.18 9.60
CA GLN A 223 -6.21 21.51 8.31
C GLN A 223 -6.36 20.37 7.29
N ALA A 224 -6.12 20.64 6.02
CA ALA A 224 -6.10 19.60 4.99
C ALA A 224 -4.88 18.69 5.17
N TRP A 225 -5.02 17.40 4.77
CA TRP A 225 -3.94 16.42 4.88
C TRP A 225 -2.66 16.86 4.17
N GLU A 226 -2.79 17.41 2.97
CA GLU A 226 -1.65 17.82 2.14
C GLU A 226 -0.85 18.95 2.81
N ASP A 227 -1.53 19.88 3.50
CA ASP A 227 -0.89 20.96 4.25
C ASP A 227 -0.23 20.42 5.52
N LEU A 228 -0.87 19.43 6.17
CA LEU A 228 -0.33 18.77 7.35
C LEU A 228 0.99 18.07 7.05
N VAL A 229 1.02 17.21 6.03
CA VAL A 229 2.23 16.44 5.69
C VAL A 229 3.35 17.38 5.22
N ALA A 230 3.04 18.42 4.47
CA ALA A 230 4.01 19.44 4.08
C ALA A 230 4.62 20.13 5.30
N ALA A 231 3.81 20.63 6.21
CA ALA A 231 4.27 21.36 7.39
C ALA A 231 5.04 20.47 8.40
N ARG A 232 4.67 19.17 8.50
CA ARG A 232 5.25 18.26 9.50
C ARG A 232 6.46 17.47 9.00
N VAL A 233 6.58 17.27 7.67
CA VAL A 233 7.62 16.44 7.07
C VAL A 233 8.39 17.20 5.98
N PHE A 234 7.72 17.69 4.94
CA PHE A 234 8.43 18.18 3.75
C PHE A 234 9.21 19.47 4.04
N ASP A 235 8.58 20.46 4.64
CA ASP A 235 9.20 21.74 4.95
C ASP A 235 10.37 21.62 5.94
N PRO A 236 10.23 20.91 7.10
CA PRO A 236 11.32 20.76 8.05
C PRO A 236 12.52 19.98 7.52
N LEU A 237 12.31 19.09 6.56
CA LEU A 237 13.37 18.29 5.93
C LEU A 237 13.94 18.93 4.64
N GLY A 238 13.42 20.11 4.25
CA GLY A 238 13.84 20.79 3.03
C GLY A 238 13.50 20.04 1.74
N MET A 239 12.41 19.24 1.74
CA MET A 239 11.93 18.45 0.60
C MET A 239 11.14 19.32 -0.39
N THR A 240 11.83 20.26 -1.03
CA THR A 240 11.21 21.34 -1.80
C THR A 240 10.58 20.93 -3.13
N SER A 241 10.91 19.75 -3.62
CA SER A 241 10.34 19.17 -4.85
C SER A 241 9.28 18.11 -4.55
N THR A 242 8.91 17.94 -3.27
CA THR A 242 7.95 16.93 -2.82
C THR A 242 6.58 17.55 -2.59
N SER A 243 5.53 16.88 -3.04
CA SER A 243 4.14 17.32 -2.85
C SER A 243 3.20 16.13 -2.71
N ALA A 244 2.13 16.33 -1.93
CA ALA A 244 0.98 15.41 -1.84
C ALA A 244 -0.22 15.90 -2.69
N ARG A 245 0.04 16.74 -3.71
CA ARG A 245 -0.96 17.28 -4.63
C ARG A 245 -0.55 16.98 -6.07
N HIS A 246 -1.44 16.40 -6.83
CA HIS A 246 -1.17 16.03 -8.23
C HIS A 246 -0.93 17.24 -9.13
N ASP A 247 -1.64 18.34 -8.92
CA ASP A 247 -1.45 19.56 -9.69
C ASP A 247 -0.03 20.16 -9.53
N HIS A 248 0.59 20.02 -8.36
CA HIS A 248 1.99 20.41 -8.14
C HIS A 248 2.95 19.48 -8.89
N PHE A 249 2.67 18.18 -8.96
CA PHE A 249 3.44 17.24 -9.79
C PHE A 249 3.39 17.64 -11.27
N LEU A 250 2.20 17.98 -11.79
CA LEU A 250 2.02 18.38 -13.18
C LEU A 250 2.75 19.69 -13.55
N GLN A 251 2.98 20.58 -12.57
CA GLN A 251 3.71 21.84 -12.75
C GLN A 251 5.24 21.65 -12.79
N GLN A 252 5.76 20.49 -12.40
CA GLN A 252 7.22 20.23 -12.45
C GLN A 252 7.69 20.04 -13.90
N GLU A 253 8.64 20.87 -14.33
CA GLU A 253 9.26 20.74 -15.66
C GLU A 253 10.10 19.46 -15.77
N ASN A 254 10.81 19.08 -14.68
CA ASN A 254 11.61 17.86 -14.59
C ASN A 254 10.83 16.76 -13.87
N ARG A 255 9.73 16.27 -14.46
CA ARG A 255 8.97 15.13 -13.95
C ARG A 255 9.06 13.93 -14.85
N ALA A 256 8.96 12.76 -14.28
CA ALA A 256 8.88 11.49 -14.99
C ALA A 256 7.44 11.24 -15.47
N VAL A 257 7.28 10.84 -16.73
CA VAL A 257 6.00 10.43 -17.31
C VAL A 257 5.77 8.97 -16.96
N LEU A 258 4.52 8.60 -16.65
CA LEU A 258 4.14 7.23 -16.34
C LEU A 258 4.13 6.34 -17.59
N HIS A 259 4.65 5.10 -17.47
CA HIS A 259 4.66 4.12 -18.57
C HIS A 259 3.96 2.83 -18.11
N ALA A 260 2.73 2.64 -18.58
CA ALA A 260 1.99 1.40 -18.37
C ALA A 260 2.51 0.28 -19.27
N GLN A 261 2.28 -0.97 -18.88
CA GLN A 261 2.61 -2.13 -19.70
C GLN A 261 1.43 -2.52 -20.60
N GLN A 262 1.63 -2.54 -21.93
CA GLN A 262 0.68 -2.99 -22.92
C GLN A 262 1.36 -3.96 -23.88
N ASP A 263 0.81 -5.17 -24.04
CA ASP A 263 1.35 -6.22 -24.92
C ASP A 263 2.85 -6.51 -24.72
N GLY A 264 3.35 -6.33 -23.49
CA GLY A 264 4.76 -6.55 -23.11
C GLY A 264 5.69 -5.35 -23.34
N GLU A 265 5.17 -4.24 -23.84
CA GLU A 265 5.92 -3.01 -24.07
C GLU A 265 5.48 -1.91 -23.09
N PHE A 266 6.38 -1.00 -22.73
CA PHE A 266 6.04 0.18 -21.94
C PHE A 266 5.57 1.33 -22.84
N VAL A 267 4.45 1.94 -22.47
CA VAL A 267 3.82 3.03 -23.23
C VAL A 267 3.43 4.18 -22.32
N ALA A 268 3.71 5.41 -22.74
CA ALA A 268 3.28 6.66 -22.07
C ALA A 268 1.87 7.02 -22.54
N ALA A 269 0.84 6.34 -22.01
CA ALA A 269 -0.53 6.47 -22.51
C ALA A 269 -1.53 6.98 -21.45
N PHE A 270 -1.11 7.09 -20.17
CA PHE A 270 -2.01 7.39 -19.07
C PHE A 270 -1.42 8.45 -18.13
N ASP A 271 -2.32 9.25 -17.57
CA ASP A 271 -2.09 10.02 -16.35
C ASP A 271 -2.75 9.32 -15.16
N ARG A 272 -2.17 9.48 -13.98
CA ARG A 272 -2.72 9.00 -12.72
C ARG A 272 -2.87 10.18 -11.77
N ASP A 273 -4.10 10.54 -11.43
CA ASP A 273 -4.42 11.50 -10.38
C ASP A 273 -4.77 10.74 -9.09
N PRO A 274 -3.84 10.65 -8.12
CA PRO A 274 -4.04 9.92 -6.88
C PRO A 274 -4.50 10.81 -5.71
N ASP A 275 -5.04 12.01 -5.97
CA ASP A 275 -5.41 12.97 -4.92
C ASP A 275 -6.49 12.42 -3.97
N ALA A 276 -7.36 11.53 -4.46
CA ALA A 276 -8.37 10.89 -3.60
C ALA A 276 -7.73 10.01 -2.52
N GLU A 277 -6.63 9.33 -2.83
CA GLU A 277 -5.84 8.53 -1.89
C GLU A 277 -4.51 9.18 -1.47
N ALA A 278 -4.39 10.53 -1.55
CA ALA A 278 -3.10 11.21 -1.33
C ALA A 278 -2.32 10.74 -0.08
N PRO A 279 -2.94 10.45 1.08
CA PRO A 279 -2.22 9.89 2.23
C PRO A 279 -1.60 8.51 1.96
N ALA A 280 -2.19 7.72 1.07
CA ALA A 280 -1.78 6.36 0.79
C ALA A 280 -0.91 6.22 -0.47
N GLY A 281 -1.11 7.09 -1.48
CA GLY A 281 -0.49 6.93 -2.79
C GLY A 281 -0.09 8.23 -3.50
N GLY A 282 -0.55 9.41 -3.04
CA GLY A 282 -0.51 10.63 -3.84
C GLY A 282 0.74 11.49 -3.73
N VAL A 283 1.79 11.07 -3.03
CA VAL A 283 3.02 11.86 -2.96
C VAL A 283 3.84 11.70 -4.24
N SER A 284 4.38 12.83 -4.71
CA SER A 284 5.44 12.88 -5.71
C SER A 284 6.71 13.46 -5.10
N SER A 285 7.88 12.93 -5.48
CA SER A 285 9.16 13.31 -4.87
C SER A 285 10.35 13.01 -5.76
N THR A 286 11.53 13.45 -5.33
CA THR A 286 12.83 13.12 -5.91
C THR A 286 13.60 12.17 -4.99
N VAL A 287 14.63 11.48 -5.51
CA VAL A 287 15.52 10.66 -4.67
C VAL A 287 16.34 11.51 -3.68
N LEU A 288 16.55 12.79 -3.97
CA LEU A 288 17.26 13.72 -3.08
C LEU A 288 16.40 14.12 -1.88
N ASP A 289 15.14 14.48 -2.12
CA ASP A 289 14.20 14.84 -1.06
C ASP A 289 13.91 13.62 -0.16
N LEU A 290 13.65 12.44 -0.76
CA LEU A 290 13.51 11.20 -0.01
C LEU A 290 14.80 10.82 0.73
N GLY A 291 15.98 11.18 0.19
CA GLY A 291 17.26 11.03 0.86
C GLY A 291 17.31 11.79 2.19
N ASN A 292 16.79 13.01 2.25
CA ASN A 292 16.67 13.78 3.49
C ASN A 292 15.72 13.11 4.50
N TRP A 293 14.58 12.60 4.02
CA TRP A 293 13.65 11.85 4.86
C TRP A 293 14.30 10.56 5.40
N VAL A 294 15.04 9.79 4.59
CA VAL A 294 15.77 8.60 5.04
C VAL A 294 16.85 8.94 6.07
N ARG A 295 17.60 10.06 5.90
CA ARG A 295 18.55 10.56 6.93
C ARG A 295 17.85 10.77 8.27
N MET A 296 16.69 11.42 8.27
CA MET A 296 15.88 11.64 9.46
C MET A 296 15.39 10.32 10.09
N LEU A 297 14.95 9.34 9.27
CA LEU A 297 14.52 8.02 9.77
C LEU A 297 15.67 7.26 10.43
N LEU A 298 16.85 7.22 9.81
CA LEU A 298 18.05 6.56 10.35
C LEU A 298 18.51 7.22 11.66
N ALA A 299 18.35 8.55 11.78
CA ALA A 299 18.64 9.31 12.99
C ALA A 299 17.47 9.33 14.01
N GLU A 300 16.51 8.39 13.87
CA GLU A 300 15.38 8.21 14.79
C GLU A 300 14.60 9.53 15.04
N GLY A 301 14.32 10.27 13.98
CA GLY A 301 13.53 11.50 14.02
C GLY A 301 14.34 12.80 14.09
N ASN A 302 15.68 12.73 14.20
CA ASN A 302 16.54 13.91 14.19
C ASN A 302 16.98 14.24 12.76
N PHE A 303 17.00 15.53 12.43
CA PHE A 303 17.54 16.03 11.17
C PHE A 303 18.35 17.30 11.43
N GLU A 304 19.62 17.28 11.04
CA GLU A 304 20.56 18.41 11.22
C GLU A 304 20.60 18.97 12.66
N GLY A 305 20.53 18.07 13.65
CA GLY A 305 20.58 18.40 15.07
C GLY A 305 19.25 18.86 15.67
N THR A 306 18.15 18.86 14.89
CA THR A 306 16.80 19.18 15.35
C THR A 306 15.94 17.92 15.38
N GLN A 307 15.25 17.66 16.50
CA GLN A 307 14.25 16.60 16.57
C GLN A 307 13.00 17.04 15.80
N ILE A 308 12.77 16.47 14.61
CA ILE A 308 11.62 16.78 13.75
C ILE A 308 10.42 15.90 14.13
N VAL A 309 10.68 14.62 14.41
CA VAL A 309 9.65 13.65 14.80
C VAL A 309 10.05 13.03 16.13
N ASP A 310 9.11 12.93 17.07
CA ASP A 310 9.39 12.26 18.37
C ASP A 310 9.86 10.83 18.14
N ARG A 311 10.95 10.47 18.84
CA ARG A 311 11.61 9.18 18.69
C ARG A 311 10.67 8.01 19.01
N GLU A 312 9.90 8.09 20.10
CA GLU A 312 9.06 6.95 20.55
C GLU A 312 7.90 6.75 19.58
N ALA A 313 7.29 7.83 19.10
CA ALA A 313 6.21 7.80 18.11
C ALA A 313 6.68 7.22 16.76
N LEU A 314 7.88 7.62 16.30
CA LEU A 314 8.46 7.13 15.05
C LEU A 314 8.87 5.66 15.14
N VAL A 315 9.56 5.25 16.21
CA VAL A 315 9.97 3.86 16.44
C VAL A 315 8.73 2.94 16.52
N ALA A 316 7.64 3.41 17.15
CA ALA A 316 6.38 2.66 17.16
C ALA A 316 5.83 2.43 15.74
N ALA A 317 5.92 3.43 14.85
CA ALA A 317 5.49 3.31 13.46
C ALA A 317 6.35 2.31 12.66
N MET A 318 7.64 2.31 12.87
CA MET A 318 8.61 1.44 12.18
C MET A 318 8.71 0.02 12.79
N SER A 319 8.01 -0.25 13.90
CA SER A 319 8.03 -1.54 14.61
C SER A 319 6.87 -2.45 14.19
N PRO A 320 7.02 -3.80 14.28
CA PRO A 320 5.94 -4.73 13.98
C PRO A 320 4.68 -4.49 14.81
N GLN A 321 3.54 -4.27 14.15
CA GLN A 321 2.22 -4.06 14.77
C GLN A 321 1.23 -5.17 14.41
N VAL A 322 1.44 -5.82 13.25
CA VAL A 322 0.58 -6.89 12.74
C VAL A 322 1.39 -7.88 11.92
N ILE A 323 0.93 -9.13 11.85
CA ILE A 323 1.46 -10.12 10.90
C ILE A 323 0.81 -9.84 9.55
N ALA A 324 1.59 -9.34 8.58
CA ALA A 324 1.14 -9.05 7.23
C ALA A 324 1.25 -10.26 6.29
N GLY A 325 2.22 -11.15 6.53
CA GLY A 325 2.42 -12.36 5.77
C GLY A 325 2.54 -13.57 6.70
N HIS A 326 1.52 -14.44 6.72
CA HIS A 326 1.58 -15.67 7.47
C HIS A 326 2.48 -16.69 6.75
N PRO A 327 3.41 -17.34 7.47
CA PRO A 327 4.22 -18.38 6.85
C PRO A 327 3.36 -19.58 6.45
N SER A 328 3.63 -20.16 5.28
CA SER A 328 2.96 -21.38 4.81
C SER A 328 3.50 -22.65 5.49
N SER A 329 4.64 -22.52 6.16
CA SER A 329 5.28 -23.62 6.91
C SER A 329 6.07 -23.08 8.11
N THR A 330 6.35 -23.96 9.10
CA THR A 330 7.19 -23.62 10.26
C THR A 330 8.66 -23.32 9.91
N ARG A 331 9.06 -23.45 8.65
CA ARG A 331 10.40 -23.12 8.14
C ARG A 331 10.49 -21.73 7.54
N GLU A 332 9.35 -21.08 7.35
CA GLU A 332 9.26 -19.74 6.80
C GLU A 332 9.12 -18.70 7.92
N ARG A 333 9.56 -17.49 7.65
CA ARG A 333 9.38 -16.37 8.58
C ARG A 333 8.07 -15.65 8.26
N ALA A 334 7.42 -15.12 9.29
CA ALA A 334 6.31 -14.21 9.11
C ALA A 334 6.80 -12.87 8.54
N GLY A 335 5.99 -12.25 7.69
CA GLY A 335 6.10 -10.84 7.34
C GLY A 335 5.34 -9.98 8.35
N PHE A 336 5.87 -8.80 8.64
CA PHE A 336 5.24 -7.86 9.58
C PHE A 336 5.02 -6.50 8.94
N TYR A 337 4.01 -5.80 9.43
CA TYR A 337 3.74 -4.42 9.08
C TYR A 337 3.64 -3.57 10.35
N GLY A 338 4.19 -2.37 10.30
CA GLY A 338 4.11 -1.35 11.34
C GLY A 338 2.91 -0.44 11.14
N TYR A 339 3.07 0.85 11.40
CA TYR A 339 2.13 1.87 10.97
C TYR A 339 2.66 2.52 9.68
N GLY A 340 2.21 2.03 8.54
CA GLY A 340 2.65 2.52 7.23
C GLY A 340 4.03 2.03 6.76
N PHE A 341 4.69 1.12 7.46
CA PHE A 341 6.00 0.56 7.12
C PHE A 341 5.97 -0.96 7.08
N ASN A 342 6.65 -1.58 6.13
CA ASN A 342 7.06 -2.97 6.28
C ASN A 342 8.16 -3.05 7.34
N ALA A 343 8.04 -3.99 8.27
CA ALA A 343 9.04 -4.25 9.31
C ALA A 343 9.48 -5.71 9.22
N GLY A 344 10.78 -5.94 9.18
CA GLY A 344 11.32 -7.27 8.97
C GLY A 344 12.68 -7.52 9.58
N THR A 345 13.23 -8.69 9.31
CA THR A 345 14.59 -9.06 9.68
C THR A 345 15.23 -9.87 8.55
N THR A 346 16.50 -9.57 8.27
CA THR A 346 17.31 -10.36 7.34
C THR A 346 17.61 -11.76 7.89
N ILE A 347 18.19 -12.63 7.06
CA ILE A 347 18.67 -13.95 7.50
C ILE A 347 19.82 -13.83 8.52
N THR A 348 20.53 -12.72 8.54
CA THR A 348 21.61 -12.39 9.48
C THR A 348 21.13 -11.73 10.77
N GLY A 349 19.78 -11.55 10.93
CA GLY A 349 19.18 -10.96 12.12
C GLY A 349 19.11 -9.43 12.13
N ARG A 350 19.51 -8.74 11.03
CA ARG A 350 19.40 -7.27 10.94
C ARG A 350 17.96 -6.84 10.78
N THR A 351 17.56 -5.80 11.45
CA THR A 351 16.26 -5.16 11.24
C THR A 351 16.23 -4.50 9.86
N THR A 352 15.12 -4.70 9.16
CA THR A 352 14.82 -3.99 7.90
C THR A 352 13.51 -3.22 8.04
N VAL A 353 13.49 -2.02 7.49
CA VAL A 353 12.30 -1.18 7.37
C VAL A 353 12.18 -0.78 5.90
N SER A 354 11.03 -0.99 5.28
CA SER A 354 10.88 -0.73 3.86
C SER A 354 9.44 -0.37 3.49
N HIS A 355 9.27 0.11 2.28
CA HIS A 355 8.00 0.12 1.57
C HIS A 355 8.23 0.14 0.06
N SER A 356 7.41 -0.63 -0.67
CA SER A 356 7.30 -0.51 -2.13
C SER A 356 6.12 0.37 -2.49
N GLY A 357 6.20 1.00 -3.64
CA GLY A 357 5.09 1.72 -4.27
C GLY A 357 4.90 1.24 -5.70
N GLY A 358 3.67 1.17 -6.15
CA GLY A 358 3.38 0.79 -7.53
C GLY A 358 2.06 1.36 -8.00
N PHE A 359 2.08 1.88 -9.23
CA PHE A 359 0.91 2.14 -10.04
C PHE A 359 1.04 1.34 -11.33
N LEU A 360 0.02 0.55 -11.67
CA LEU A 360 -0.01 -0.21 -12.92
C LEU A 360 0.00 0.72 -14.14
N LEU A 361 -0.46 1.95 -13.97
CA LEU A 361 -0.40 2.99 -14.99
C LEU A 361 1.00 3.58 -15.18
N GLY A 362 2.00 3.19 -14.37
CA GLY A 362 3.39 3.46 -14.74
C GLY A 362 4.33 4.00 -13.66
N ALA A 363 4.21 3.61 -12.42
CA ALA A 363 5.23 3.90 -11.41
C ALA A 363 5.59 2.64 -10.61
N ALA A 364 6.87 2.44 -10.32
CA ALA A 364 7.33 1.46 -9.35
C ALA A 364 8.48 2.04 -8.53
N THR A 365 8.39 1.92 -7.21
CA THR A 365 9.31 2.57 -6.27
C THR A 365 9.58 1.65 -5.09
N ASN A 366 10.77 1.77 -4.50
CA ASN A 366 11.10 1.05 -3.28
C ASN A 366 12.06 1.88 -2.42
N VAL A 367 11.80 1.91 -1.13
CA VAL A 367 12.70 2.43 -0.10
C VAL A 367 12.98 1.31 0.88
N GLU A 368 14.25 1.06 1.17
CA GLU A 368 14.67 0.04 2.13
C GLU A 368 15.80 0.56 3.02
N LEU A 369 15.70 0.31 4.32
CA LEU A 369 16.64 0.71 5.35
C LEU A 369 17.13 -0.50 6.14
N MET A 370 18.41 -0.49 6.50
CA MET A 370 19.01 -1.32 7.56
C MET A 370 19.55 -0.41 8.65
N PRO A 371 18.72 -0.06 9.68
CA PRO A 371 19.08 0.93 10.69
C PRO A 371 20.36 0.61 11.47
N ASP A 372 20.67 -0.68 11.71
CA ASP A 372 21.90 -1.10 12.40
C ASP A 372 23.18 -0.92 11.56
N LEU A 373 23.06 -0.56 10.29
CA LEU A 373 24.16 -0.17 9.40
C LEU A 373 24.13 1.33 9.09
N ASP A 374 23.21 2.11 9.67
CA ASP A 374 22.93 3.50 9.29
C ASP A 374 22.80 3.68 7.77
N LEU A 375 22.13 2.71 7.10
CA LEU A 375 22.12 2.60 5.65
C LEU A 375 20.71 2.51 5.10
N GLY A 376 20.44 3.28 4.04
CA GLY A 376 19.20 3.23 3.28
C GLY A 376 19.44 3.38 1.78
N ILE A 377 18.55 2.83 0.97
CA ILE A 377 18.53 2.97 -0.48
C ILE A 377 17.12 3.28 -0.96
N ILE A 378 17.03 4.17 -1.93
CA ILE A 378 15.80 4.61 -2.58
C ILE A 378 15.95 4.35 -4.06
N THR A 379 14.98 3.65 -4.68
CA THR A 379 14.94 3.44 -6.13
C THR A 379 13.55 3.78 -6.64
N LEU A 380 13.49 4.71 -7.60
CA LEU A 380 12.26 5.20 -8.24
C LEU A 380 12.31 4.90 -9.73
N THR A 381 11.22 4.38 -10.31
CA THR A 381 11.07 4.16 -11.75
C THR A 381 9.77 4.75 -12.27
N ASN A 382 9.75 5.10 -13.55
CA ASN A 382 8.58 5.60 -14.25
C ASN A 382 7.88 4.53 -15.10
N ALA A 383 7.90 3.30 -14.64
CA ALA A 383 7.31 2.14 -15.30
C ALA A 383 6.38 1.37 -14.37
N ALA A 384 5.38 0.70 -14.94
CA ALA A 384 4.54 -0.25 -14.20
C ALA A 384 5.40 -1.28 -13.45
N PRO A 385 4.94 -1.79 -12.28
CA PRO A 385 5.73 -2.66 -11.42
C PRO A 385 6.16 -3.96 -12.11
N VAL A 386 7.47 -4.14 -12.30
CA VAL A 386 8.10 -5.36 -12.80
C VAL A 386 9.21 -5.87 -11.87
N GLY A 387 9.33 -5.28 -10.67
CA GLY A 387 10.24 -5.72 -9.61
C GLY A 387 11.66 -5.14 -9.69
N VAL A 388 11.92 -4.13 -10.54
CA VAL A 388 13.25 -3.51 -10.68
C VAL A 388 13.68 -2.78 -9.42
N PRO A 389 12.88 -1.88 -8.78
CA PRO A 389 13.31 -1.19 -7.57
C PRO A 389 13.68 -2.14 -6.44
N GLU A 390 12.87 -3.15 -6.19
CA GLU A 390 13.09 -4.16 -5.16
C GLU A 390 14.33 -4.99 -5.45
N ALA A 391 14.54 -5.37 -6.70
CA ALA A 391 15.71 -6.16 -7.12
C ALA A 391 17.01 -5.37 -6.95
N VAL A 392 17.03 -4.09 -7.32
CA VAL A 392 18.18 -3.20 -7.15
C VAL A 392 18.51 -3.06 -5.66
N ASN A 393 17.51 -2.75 -4.81
CA ASN A 393 17.72 -2.54 -3.38
C ASN A 393 18.17 -3.82 -2.68
N ALA A 394 17.52 -4.96 -2.95
CA ALA A 394 17.91 -6.25 -2.37
C ALA A 394 19.31 -6.69 -2.80
N THR A 395 19.69 -6.50 -4.08
CA THR A 395 21.03 -6.81 -4.58
C THR A 395 22.09 -5.91 -3.93
N PHE A 396 21.79 -4.61 -3.78
CA PHE A 396 22.68 -3.67 -3.09
C PHE A 396 22.95 -4.12 -1.65
N PHE A 397 21.91 -4.49 -0.88
CA PHE A 397 22.11 -4.96 0.48
C PHE A 397 22.81 -6.31 0.57
N ASP A 398 22.65 -7.20 -0.40
CA ASP A 398 23.44 -8.43 -0.47
C ASP A 398 24.92 -8.14 -0.70
N LEU A 399 25.24 -7.21 -1.60
CA LEU A 399 26.63 -6.77 -1.84
C LEU A 399 27.26 -6.20 -0.56
N VAL A 400 26.51 -5.40 0.21
CA VAL A 400 26.98 -4.87 1.50
C VAL A 400 27.20 -6.01 2.51
N GLN A 401 26.24 -6.93 2.67
CA GLN A 401 26.27 -7.95 3.72
C GLN A 401 27.18 -9.12 3.37
N TYR A 402 27.19 -9.59 2.12
CA TYR A 402 27.83 -10.83 1.70
C TYR A 402 28.97 -10.62 0.70
N GLY A 403 28.99 -9.46 0.03
CA GLY A 403 29.94 -9.14 -1.04
C GLY A 403 29.56 -9.70 -2.41
N GLU A 404 28.47 -10.44 -2.50
CA GLU A 404 27.88 -10.98 -3.72
C GLU A 404 26.37 -11.17 -3.55
N PRO A 405 25.57 -11.12 -4.63
CA PRO A 405 24.13 -11.43 -4.54
C PRO A 405 23.90 -12.88 -4.13
N VAL A 406 22.98 -13.13 -3.17
CA VAL A 406 22.66 -14.49 -2.70
C VAL A 406 21.71 -15.22 -3.64
N ARG A 407 21.05 -14.49 -4.54
CA ARG A 407 20.18 -15.02 -5.60
C ARG A 407 20.04 -14.02 -6.74
N ASP A 408 19.43 -14.44 -7.82
CA ASP A 408 18.91 -13.56 -8.86
C ASP A 408 17.63 -12.88 -8.33
N TRP A 409 17.80 -11.66 -7.80
CA TRP A 409 16.69 -10.89 -7.24
C TRP A 409 15.75 -10.37 -8.31
N PHE A 410 16.25 -10.03 -9.50
CA PHE A 410 15.39 -9.59 -10.59
C PHE A 410 14.44 -10.72 -11.04
N ALA A 411 14.95 -11.93 -11.28
CA ALA A 411 14.10 -13.06 -11.61
C ALA A 411 13.09 -13.39 -10.50
N ALA A 412 13.49 -13.23 -9.22
CA ALA A 412 12.60 -13.48 -8.09
C ALA A 412 11.45 -12.46 -8.01
N TYR A 413 11.76 -11.16 -8.12
CA TYR A 413 10.75 -10.11 -8.02
C TYR A 413 9.91 -9.99 -9.30
N SER A 414 10.49 -10.11 -10.49
CA SER A 414 9.70 -10.10 -11.73
C SER A 414 8.69 -11.25 -11.78
N GLY A 415 9.06 -12.42 -11.26
CA GLY A 415 8.13 -13.54 -11.07
C GLY A 415 7.00 -13.24 -10.09
N LEU A 416 7.30 -12.52 -8.99
CA LEU A 416 6.29 -12.12 -8.00
C LEU A 416 5.33 -11.05 -8.57
N PHE A 417 5.85 -10.06 -9.27
CA PHE A 417 5.07 -8.95 -9.82
C PHE A 417 4.32 -9.31 -11.11
N SER A 418 4.70 -10.37 -11.82
CA SER A 418 4.05 -10.77 -13.08
C SER A 418 2.53 -10.96 -12.97
N GLY A 419 2.03 -11.34 -11.78
CA GLY A 419 0.60 -11.48 -11.52
C GLY A 419 -0.16 -10.15 -11.45
N MET A 420 0.51 -9.04 -11.15
CA MET A 420 -0.14 -7.72 -11.04
C MET A 420 -0.56 -7.16 -12.40
N ALA A 421 0.20 -7.44 -13.45
CA ALA A 421 -0.11 -7.01 -14.81
C ALA A 421 -1.05 -8.01 -15.54
N ALA A 422 -1.47 -9.09 -14.88
CA ALA A 422 -2.36 -10.06 -15.50
C ALA A 422 -3.77 -9.47 -15.69
N PRO A 423 -4.39 -9.64 -16.88
CA PRO A 423 -5.76 -9.18 -17.11
C PRO A 423 -6.74 -9.77 -16.09
N VAL A 424 -7.71 -8.97 -15.66
CA VAL A 424 -8.75 -9.34 -14.69
C VAL A 424 -10.14 -9.37 -15.31
N GLY A 425 -11.06 -10.10 -14.68
CA GLY A 425 -12.45 -10.21 -15.08
C GLY A 425 -12.85 -11.62 -15.53
N ASP A 426 -14.13 -11.91 -15.41
CA ASP A 426 -14.71 -13.24 -15.62
C ASP A 426 -14.74 -13.70 -17.09
N LEU A 427 -14.43 -12.82 -18.04
CA LEU A 427 -14.41 -13.10 -19.47
C LEU A 427 -13.01 -13.05 -20.11
N VAL A 428 -11.92 -12.94 -19.35
CA VAL A 428 -10.55 -12.84 -19.88
C VAL A 428 -10.20 -14.03 -20.77
N ASP A 429 -10.39 -15.25 -20.27
CA ASP A 429 -10.09 -16.50 -21.01
C ASP A 429 -11.32 -17.10 -21.69
N ALA A 430 -12.46 -16.39 -21.69
CA ALA A 430 -13.70 -16.88 -22.22
C ALA A 430 -13.88 -16.48 -23.69
N SER A 431 -14.61 -17.32 -24.44
CA SER A 431 -15.09 -17.00 -25.79
C SER A 431 -16.60 -17.03 -25.81
N PRO A 432 -17.25 -16.18 -26.62
CA PRO A 432 -18.69 -16.24 -26.77
C PRO A 432 -19.13 -17.65 -27.24
N PRO A 433 -20.35 -18.09 -26.88
CA PRO A 433 -20.91 -19.34 -27.39
C PRO A 433 -20.92 -19.38 -28.92
N ASN A 434 -20.79 -20.57 -29.52
CA ASN A 434 -20.82 -20.71 -30.99
C ASN A 434 -22.14 -20.23 -31.64
N ASN A 435 -23.24 -20.25 -30.88
CA ASN A 435 -24.56 -19.75 -31.28
C ASN A 435 -25.12 -18.93 -30.12
N PRO A 436 -24.66 -17.67 -29.92
CA PRO A 436 -25.14 -16.86 -28.84
C PRO A 436 -26.63 -16.55 -28.99
N GLU A 437 -27.36 -16.48 -27.90
CA GLU A 437 -28.73 -15.98 -27.90
C GLU A 437 -28.74 -14.49 -28.34
N ALA A 438 -29.77 -14.11 -29.04
CA ALA A 438 -29.90 -12.70 -29.49
C ALA A 438 -30.10 -11.80 -28.24
N ALA A 439 -29.40 -10.68 -28.24
CA ALA A 439 -29.60 -9.68 -27.21
C ALA A 439 -31.03 -9.11 -27.26
N PRO A 440 -31.60 -8.74 -26.08
CA PRO A 440 -32.86 -8.02 -26.05
C PRO A 440 -32.79 -6.69 -26.84
N ALA A 441 -33.94 -6.16 -27.27
CA ALA A 441 -33.98 -4.85 -27.88
C ALA A 441 -33.44 -3.77 -26.94
N ALA A 442 -32.70 -2.80 -27.48
CA ALA A 442 -32.01 -1.78 -26.67
C ALA A 442 -32.99 -1.02 -25.75
N GLU A 443 -34.21 -0.77 -26.20
CA GLU A 443 -35.25 -0.10 -25.37
C GLU A 443 -35.60 -0.84 -24.11
N ALA A 444 -35.39 -2.15 -24.05
CA ALA A 444 -35.63 -2.95 -22.85
C ALA A 444 -34.50 -2.78 -21.82
N LEU A 445 -33.31 -2.34 -22.25
CA LEU A 445 -32.09 -2.28 -21.42
C LEU A 445 -31.72 -0.83 -21.06
N VAL A 446 -32.00 0.13 -21.94
CA VAL A 446 -31.73 1.56 -21.73
C VAL A 446 -32.50 2.08 -20.53
N GLY A 447 -31.84 2.87 -19.68
CA GLY A 447 -32.45 3.47 -18.49
C GLY A 447 -31.43 3.84 -17.42
N THR A 448 -31.93 4.37 -16.32
CA THR A 448 -31.13 4.72 -15.13
C THR A 448 -31.22 3.62 -14.09
N TYR A 449 -30.07 3.24 -13.56
CA TYR A 449 -29.90 2.23 -12.53
C TYR A 449 -29.14 2.84 -11.34
N THR A 450 -29.23 2.25 -10.16
CA THR A 450 -28.54 2.77 -8.97
C THR A 450 -28.00 1.64 -8.10
N SER A 451 -26.86 1.88 -7.50
CA SER A 451 -26.25 1.11 -6.42
C SER A 451 -26.06 2.01 -5.21
N HIS A 452 -26.17 1.45 -4.01
CA HIS A 452 -25.91 2.22 -2.79
C HIS A 452 -24.44 2.64 -2.68
N TYR A 453 -23.53 1.83 -3.21
CA TYR A 453 -22.09 2.06 -3.16
C TYR A 453 -21.60 2.93 -4.33
N PHE A 454 -21.93 2.56 -5.57
CA PHE A 454 -21.44 3.25 -6.76
C PHE A 454 -22.31 4.44 -7.22
N GLY A 455 -23.48 4.64 -6.61
CA GLY A 455 -24.42 5.68 -7.05
C GLY A 455 -25.16 5.32 -8.34
N GLN A 456 -25.38 6.32 -9.21
CA GLN A 456 -26.14 6.15 -10.45
C GLN A 456 -25.28 5.62 -11.59
N LEU A 457 -25.91 4.78 -12.42
CA LEU A 457 -25.43 4.29 -13.68
C LEU A 457 -26.50 4.52 -14.73
N GLU A 458 -26.16 5.09 -15.87
CA GLU A 458 -27.06 5.27 -17.01
C GLU A 458 -26.65 4.33 -18.15
N VAL A 459 -27.60 3.53 -18.66
CA VAL A 459 -27.41 2.79 -19.91
C VAL A 459 -28.07 3.55 -21.04
N VAL A 460 -27.31 3.88 -22.06
CA VAL A 460 -27.76 4.60 -23.27
C VAL A 460 -27.41 3.81 -24.52
N GLU A 461 -28.14 4.04 -25.61
CA GLU A 461 -27.75 3.58 -26.93
C GLU A 461 -27.05 4.72 -27.69
N SER A 462 -25.84 4.45 -28.17
CA SER A 462 -25.05 5.40 -28.96
C SER A 462 -24.48 4.68 -30.18
N GLY A 463 -24.87 5.12 -31.37
CA GLY A 463 -24.39 4.55 -32.64
C GLY A 463 -24.70 3.07 -32.85
N GLY A 464 -25.76 2.53 -32.21
CA GLY A 464 -26.14 1.12 -32.29
C GLY A 464 -25.42 0.23 -31.27
N THR A 465 -24.65 0.81 -30.32
CA THR A 465 -23.97 0.12 -29.22
C THR A 465 -24.55 0.62 -27.89
N LEU A 466 -24.74 -0.29 -26.94
CA LEU A 466 -25.09 0.10 -25.58
C LEU A 466 -23.85 0.60 -24.84
N VAL A 467 -24.00 1.67 -24.11
CA VAL A 467 -22.94 2.28 -23.29
C VAL A 467 -23.46 2.43 -21.87
N ALA A 468 -22.76 1.89 -20.89
CA ALA A 468 -23.00 2.16 -19.48
C ALA A 468 -22.11 3.33 -19.04
N ARG A 469 -22.75 4.37 -18.46
CA ARG A 469 -22.11 5.58 -17.94
C ARG A 469 -22.20 5.59 -16.44
N LEU A 470 -21.08 5.70 -15.75
CA LEU A 470 -21.01 5.70 -14.29
C LEU A 470 -19.88 6.64 -13.82
N GLY A 471 -19.79 6.81 -12.49
CA GLY A 471 -18.89 7.79 -11.87
C GLY A 471 -19.48 9.19 -11.79
N PRO A 472 -18.78 10.17 -11.22
CA PRO A 472 -19.22 11.56 -11.13
C PRO A 472 -19.58 12.11 -12.52
N ALA A 473 -20.81 12.61 -12.66
CA ALA A 473 -21.33 13.11 -13.95
C ALA A 473 -21.32 12.08 -15.12
N GLY A 474 -21.21 10.77 -14.86
CA GLY A 474 -21.23 9.73 -15.89
C GLY A 474 -19.98 9.73 -16.79
N GLN A 475 -18.84 10.14 -16.26
CA GLN A 475 -17.61 10.33 -17.04
C GLN A 475 -16.92 9.03 -17.48
N THR A 476 -17.18 7.92 -16.79
CA THR A 476 -16.68 6.59 -17.17
C THR A 476 -17.67 5.92 -18.10
N GLU A 477 -17.24 5.62 -19.33
CA GLU A 477 -18.04 4.95 -20.34
C GLU A 477 -17.55 3.51 -20.57
N LEU A 478 -18.45 2.53 -20.37
CA LEU A 478 -18.21 1.13 -20.65
C LEU A 478 -19.01 0.73 -21.89
N LEU A 479 -18.32 0.38 -22.97
CA LEU A 479 -18.96 -0.11 -24.19
C LEU A 479 -19.42 -1.55 -23.97
N LEU A 480 -20.71 -1.82 -24.11
CA LEU A 480 -21.31 -3.12 -23.88
C LEU A 480 -21.45 -3.87 -25.22
N GLU A 481 -20.57 -4.85 -25.44
CA GLU A 481 -20.59 -5.72 -26.61
C GLU A 481 -21.50 -6.94 -26.35
N PRO A 482 -22.48 -7.27 -27.21
CA PRO A 482 -23.30 -8.46 -27.04
C PRO A 482 -22.44 -9.73 -26.90
N TRP A 483 -22.73 -10.53 -25.84
CA TRP A 483 -22.00 -11.76 -25.56
C TRP A 483 -22.90 -13.00 -25.71
N ASP A 484 -23.99 -13.05 -24.93
CA ASP A 484 -24.98 -14.14 -24.96
C ASP A 484 -26.28 -13.70 -24.29
N GLY A 485 -27.37 -13.53 -25.03
CA GLY A 485 -28.67 -13.12 -24.53
C GLY A 485 -28.59 -11.79 -23.74
N VAL A 486 -28.84 -11.86 -22.43
CA VAL A 486 -28.82 -10.69 -21.53
C VAL A 486 -27.42 -10.32 -21.02
N THR A 487 -26.41 -11.05 -21.42
CA THR A 487 -25.01 -10.82 -21.03
C THR A 487 -24.25 -10.10 -22.13
N PHE A 488 -23.52 -9.07 -21.74
CA PHE A 488 -22.64 -8.26 -22.58
C PHE A 488 -21.22 -8.35 -22.01
N ALA A 489 -20.21 -8.16 -22.86
CA ALA A 489 -18.83 -8.02 -22.46
C ALA A 489 -18.44 -6.54 -22.47
N TYR A 490 -17.55 -6.15 -21.56
CA TYR A 490 -16.88 -4.85 -21.59
C TYR A 490 -15.43 -4.98 -21.16
N ALA A 491 -14.60 -4.01 -21.53
CA ALA A 491 -13.20 -3.95 -21.19
C ALA A 491 -13.00 -2.84 -20.13
N PRO A 492 -12.88 -3.15 -18.84
CA PRO A 492 -12.47 -2.16 -17.86
C PRO A 492 -11.03 -1.73 -18.14
N ARG A 493 -10.72 -0.45 -17.92
CA ARG A 493 -9.36 0.11 -18.10
C ARG A 493 -9.15 1.15 -17.03
N SER A 494 -8.33 0.83 -16.04
CA SER A 494 -8.06 1.69 -14.92
C SER A 494 -6.77 1.24 -14.22
N GLU A 495 -6.42 1.85 -13.10
CA GLU A 495 -5.33 1.41 -12.24
C GLU A 495 -5.52 -0.05 -11.78
N ASN A 496 -6.76 -0.47 -11.51
CA ASN A 496 -7.08 -1.82 -11.02
C ASN A 496 -7.49 -2.81 -12.13
N ALA A 497 -7.46 -2.40 -13.40
CA ALA A 497 -7.80 -3.23 -14.54
C ALA A 497 -6.75 -3.14 -15.65
N PRO A 498 -5.70 -4.00 -15.62
CA PRO A 498 -4.63 -4.01 -16.60
C PRO A 498 -5.12 -4.22 -18.02
N TRP A 499 -4.27 -3.91 -19.00
CA TRP A 499 -4.54 -4.12 -20.42
C TRP A 499 -4.94 -5.57 -20.70
N GLY A 500 -6.00 -5.77 -21.51
CA GLY A 500 -6.57 -7.08 -21.81
C GLY A 500 -7.66 -7.56 -20.85
N SER A 501 -7.95 -6.80 -19.77
CA SER A 501 -9.06 -7.11 -18.84
C SER A 501 -10.40 -7.13 -19.57
N ARG A 502 -11.26 -8.11 -19.20
CA ARG A 502 -12.57 -8.26 -19.81
C ARG A 502 -13.57 -8.84 -18.83
N ALA A 503 -14.72 -8.16 -18.67
CA ALA A 503 -15.73 -8.53 -17.68
C ALA A 503 -17.13 -8.57 -18.27
N SER A 504 -18.05 -9.27 -17.61
CA SER A 504 -19.45 -9.35 -18.00
C SER A 504 -20.30 -8.26 -17.39
N ALA A 505 -21.25 -7.74 -18.19
CA ALA A 505 -22.38 -6.93 -17.80
C ALA A 505 -23.66 -7.72 -18.03
N THR A 506 -24.35 -8.13 -16.97
CA THR A 506 -25.49 -9.05 -17.07
C THR A 506 -26.78 -8.36 -16.59
N PHE A 507 -27.78 -8.26 -17.49
CA PHE A 507 -29.09 -7.72 -17.17
C PHE A 507 -30.02 -8.79 -16.60
N THR A 508 -30.87 -8.42 -15.66
CA THR A 508 -32.00 -9.23 -15.22
C THR A 508 -33.29 -8.60 -15.75
N LEU A 509 -34.07 -9.38 -16.51
CA LEU A 509 -35.34 -8.88 -17.05
C LEU A 509 -36.49 -9.13 -16.08
N GLY A 510 -37.38 -8.15 -15.95
CA GLY A 510 -38.65 -8.27 -15.25
C GLY A 510 -39.68 -9.07 -16.05
N GLY A 511 -40.86 -9.31 -15.47
CA GLY A 511 -41.94 -10.04 -16.13
C GLY A 511 -42.55 -9.31 -17.34
N ASP A 512 -42.28 -8.04 -17.50
CA ASP A 512 -42.65 -7.17 -18.63
C ASP A 512 -41.59 -7.17 -19.76
N GLY A 513 -40.48 -7.90 -19.58
CA GLY A 513 -39.39 -7.97 -20.53
C GLY A 513 -38.43 -6.77 -20.48
N VAL A 514 -38.59 -5.84 -19.53
CA VAL A 514 -37.70 -4.70 -19.31
C VAL A 514 -36.66 -5.07 -18.24
N ALA A 515 -35.44 -4.59 -18.36
CA ALA A 515 -34.38 -4.86 -17.38
C ALA A 515 -34.72 -4.23 -16.02
N SER A 516 -34.71 -5.04 -14.98
CA SER A 516 -34.91 -4.63 -13.59
C SER A 516 -33.61 -4.34 -12.85
N SER A 517 -32.50 -4.93 -13.31
CA SER A 517 -31.15 -4.69 -12.76
C SER A 517 -30.08 -4.96 -13.79
N LEU A 518 -28.88 -4.41 -13.53
CA LEU A 518 -27.64 -4.66 -14.25
C LEU A 518 -26.55 -5.01 -13.23
N ARG A 519 -25.84 -6.11 -13.43
CA ARG A 519 -24.64 -6.49 -12.67
C ARG A 519 -23.40 -6.30 -13.53
N LEU A 520 -22.42 -5.55 -13.02
CA LEU A 520 -21.10 -5.38 -13.62
C LEU A 520 -20.09 -6.23 -12.85
N ALA A 521 -19.52 -7.27 -13.48
CA ALA A 521 -18.74 -8.28 -12.78
C ALA A 521 -17.45 -7.73 -12.16
N SER A 522 -16.73 -6.82 -12.85
CA SER A 522 -15.49 -6.23 -12.30
C SER A 522 -15.73 -5.31 -11.08
N PHE A 523 -16.95 -4.82 -10.88
CA PHE A 523 -17.35 -4.00 -9.72
C PHE A 523 -18.08 -4.83 -8.64
N ASP A 524 -18.19 -6.15 -8.80
CA ASP A 524 -19.00 -7.01 -7.93
C ASP A 524 -18.19 -7.98 -7.08
N GLU A 525 -16.88 -7.80 -6.97
CA GLU A 525 -16.01 -8.67 -6.17
C GLU A 525 -16.45 -8.73 -4.70
N MET A 526 -16.95 -7.61 -4.16
CA MET A 526 -17.50 -7.52 -2.79
C MET A 526 -19.04 -7.64 -2.74
N GLY A 527 -19.69 -8.04 -3.85
CA GLY A 527 -21.15 -8.14 -3.95
C GLY A 527 -21.86 -6.80 -4.07
N LEU A 528 -21.17 -5.72 -4.44
CA LEU A 528 -21.70 -4.35 -4.51
C LEU A 528 -22.01 -3.89 -5.95
N GLY A 529 -21.59 -4.65 -6.97
CA GLY A 529 -21.65 -4.29 -8.40
C GLY A 529 -23.01 -4.54 -9.05
N THR A 530 -24.10 -4.69 -8.29
CA THR A 530 -25.46 -4.81 -8.80
C THR A 530 -26.19 -3.47 -8.69
N PHE A 531 -26.68 -2.97 -9.83
CA PHE A 531 -27.44 -1.73 -9.97
C PHE A 531 -28.90 -2.03 -10.26
N VAL A 532 -29.82 -1.51 -9.45
CA VAL A 532 -31.28 -1.69 -9.59
C VAL A 532 -31.85 -0.55 -10.42
N ARG A 533 -32.75 -0.87 -11.37
CA ARG A 533 -33.41 0.13 -12.21
C ARG A 533 -34.30 1.08 -11.38
N LEU A 534 -34.22 2.40 -11.65
CA LEU A 534 -35.05 3.43 -11.02
C LEU A 534 -36.44 3.54 -11.68
#